data_f118e7eaeebd94f5da8971e1dceae299
#
_entry.id   f118e7eaeebd94f5da8971e1dceae299
#
_cell.length_a   1.000
_cell.length_b   1.000
_cell.length_c   1.000
_cell.angle_alpha   90.00
_cell.angle_beta   90.00
_cell.angle_gamma   90.00
#
_symmetry.space_group_name_H-M   'P 1'
#
loop_
_entity.id
_entity.type
_entity.pdbx_description
1 polymer ?
#
loop_
_entity_poly.entity_id
_entity_poly.type
_entity_poly.pdbx_seq_one_letter_code
_entity_poly.pdbx_strand_id
1 'polypeptide(L)'
;MTTQRKRLTISHWQRTLALPHTAAFSLVFCAITAIGAEKNYTAAFEDAFNMTMPPAWIQNYPATQIIGNLYDVGGYDLSSFLITSDAGHILINTGLEGSAAMIQSNLSSLGLRMTDIKILLTTQAHFDHTADLALIKEQTGARLLATETDKSFLEDGGLSDPLIGGIESFRPVTVDDVIADGDVVELGDIRLRVLEHPGHTEGSASYATTIIESGNSYDVLVVNMAYINEGVNVAIKPTYHGIAADFEKTFESQRKLSPDIWVSSHKSAYGFHEKHAPDQAYDPRAFYDPAGYIEAVRLHEVTFINKVYDELLEKIEDNGKAGANNGAK
;
A
#
# COMPACT_ATOMS: atom_id res chain seq x y z
N MET A 1 -16.25 22.68 -16.88
CA MET A 1 -15.19 21.94 -17.57
C MET A 1 -15.33 20.49 -17.15
N THR A 2 -15.75 19.63 -18.08
CA THR A 2 -16.05 18.22 -17.81
C THR A 2 -14.73 17.45 -17.88
N THR A 3 -14.19 17.07 -16.74
CA THR A 3 -13.03 16.19 -16.66
C THR A 3 -13.42 14.82 -17.19
N GLN A 4 -12.88 14.40 -18.32
CA GLN A 4 -13.07 13.05 -18.83
C GLN A 4 -12.35 12.07 -17.90
N ARG A 5 -13.10 11.25 -17.18
CA ARG A 5 -12.59 10.14 -16.38
C ARG A 5 -12.02 9.07 -17.32
N LYS A 6 -10.74 8.75 -17.16
CA LYS A 6 -10.10 7.64 -17.90
C LYS A 6 -10.59 6.30 -17.34
N ARG A 7 -11.12 5.46 -18.21
CA ARG A 7 -11.36 4.05 -17.92
C ARG A 7 -10.18 3.25 -18.44
N LEU A 8 -9.48 2.56 -17.55
CA LEU A 8 -8.41 1.63 -17.91
C LEU A 8 -8.99 0.22 -18.02
N THR A 9 -9.29 -0.21 -19.22
CA THR A 9 -9.81 -1.56 -19.51
C THR A 9 -8.70 -2.39 -20.13
N ILE A 10 -8.37 -3.53 -19.52
CA ILE A 10 -7.42 -4.49 -20.11
C ILE A 10 -8.18 -5.36 -21.11
N SER A 11 -8.03 -5.08 -22.41
CA SER A 11 -8.58 -5.91 -23.47
C SER A 11 -7.68 -7.13 -23.71
N HIS A 12 -8.32 -8.29 -23.91
CA HIS A 12 -7.69 -9.56 -24.21
C HIS A 12 -6.68 -9.48 -25.36
N TRP A 13 -5.42 -9.82 -25.09
CA TRP A 13 -4.44 -10.14 -26.11
C TRP A 13 -4.15 -11.64 -26.10
N GLN A 14 -4.93 -12.41 -26.86
CA GLN A 14 -4.51 -13.72 -27.33
C GLN A 14 -3.94 -13.55 -28.74
N ARG A 15 -2.63 -13.58 -28.87
CA ARG A 15 -1.98 -13.87 -30.16
C ARG A 15 -1.24 -15.19 -30.05
N THR A 16 -1.84 -16.19 -30.68
CA THR A 16 -1.22 -17.46 -31.03
C THR A 16 -0.11 -17.21 -32.03
N LEU A 17 1.14 -17.42 -31.64
CA LEU A 17 2.27 -17.55 -32.56
C LEU A 17 2.64 -19.03 -32.66
N ALA A 18 2.33 -19.63 -33.82
CA ALA A 18 2.85 -20.94 -34.23
C ALA A 18 4.31 -20.75 -34.68
N LEU A 19 5.23 -21.47 -34.06
CA LEU A 19 6.64 -21.55 -34.48
C LEU A 19 6.87 -22.86 -35.26
N PRO A 20 7.63 -22.87 -36.37
CA PRO A 20 8.05 -24.05 -37.04
C PRO A 20 9.27 -24.70 -36.36
N HIS A 21 9.26 -26.04 -36.31
CA HIS A 21 10.36 -26.85 -35.81
C HIS A 21 11.57 -26.74 -36.78
N THR A 22 12.71 -26.31 -36.27
CA THR A 22 14.02 -26.65 -36.83
C THR A 22 15.02 -26.89 -35.71
N ALA A 23 15.85 -27.87 -35.98
CA ALA A 23 16.68 -28.63 -35.06
C ALA A 23 17.80 -27.84 -34.37
N ALA A 24 18.13 -28.37 -33.23
CA ALA A 24 19.16 -28.05 -32.25
C ALA A 24 20.58 -27.95 -32.76
N PHE A 25 21.34 -27.05 -32.11
CA PHE A 25 22.74 -27.26 -31.75
C PHE A 25 22.98 -26.71 -30.36
N SER A 26 23.23 -27.59 -29.42
CA SER A 26 23.56 -27.26 -28.03
C SER A 26 24.97 -26.68 -27.98
N LEU A 27 25.05 -25.38 -27.72
CA LEU A 27 26.25 -24.75 -27.15
C LEU A 27 25.93 -24.45 -25.68
N VAL A 28 26.47 -25.30 -24.80
CA VAL A 28 26.51 -25.05 -23.36
C VAL A 28 27.48 -23.89 -23.14
N PHE A 29 26.97 -22.69 -23.10
CA PHE A 29 27.70 -21.58 -22.51
C PHE A 29 27.50 -21.64 -21.01
N CYS A 30 28.51 -22.15 -20.29
CA CYS A 30 28.59 -21.98 -18.85
C CYS A 30 28.91 -20.50 -18.57
N ALA A 31 27.89 -19.67 -18.54
CA ALA A 31 28.01 -18.35 -17.97
C ALA A 31 28.06 -18.55 -16.45
N ILE A 32 29.26 -18.52 -15.88
CA ILE A 32 29.47 -18.27 -14.46
C ILE A 32 29.05 -16.80 -14.27
N THR A 33 27.77 -16.57 -14.04
CA THR A 33 27.30 -15.30 -13.47
C THR A 33 27.89 -15.26 -12.06
N ALA A 34 28.80 -14.32 -11.81
CA ALA A 34 29.13 -13.92 -10.45
C ALA A 34 27.79 -13.57 -9.79
N ILE A 35 27.32 -14.45 -8.91
CA ILE A 35 26.18 -14.16 -8.03
C ILE A 35 26.77 -13.13 -7.05
N GLY A 36 26.66 -11.84 -7.40
CA GLY A 36 26.79 -10.78 -6.42
C GLY A 36 25.77 -11.07 -5.32
N ALA A 37 26.16 -10.96 -4.06
CA ALA A 37 25.21 -11.10 -2.96
C ALA A 37 24.01 -10.17 -3.25
N GLU A 38 22.82 -10.74 -3.27
CA GLU A 38 21.59 -9.96 -3.47
C GLU A 38 21.51 -8.93 -2.34
N LYS A 39 21.20 -7.68 -2.68
CA LYS A 39 21.14 -6.59 -1.70
C LYS A 39 19.98 -6.89 -0.75
N ASN A 40 20.25 -6.92 0.55
CA ASN A 40 19.24 -7.03 1.58
C ASN A 40 18.81 -5.62 1.99
N TYR A 41 17.70 -5.17 1.44
CA TYR A 41 17.16 -3.82 1.63
C TYR A 41 16.68 -3.61 3.07
N THR A 42 16.02 -4.61 3.66
CA THR A 42 15.54 -4.55 5.05
C THR A 42 16.72 -4.36 6.01
N ALA A 43 17.79 -5.16 5.89
CA ALA A 43 18.96 -5.02 6.76
C ALA A 43 19.66 -3.66 6.56
N ALA A 44 19.75 -3.16 5.33
CA ALA A 44 20.32 -1.85 5.05
C ALA A 44 19.49 -0.72 5.68
N PHE A 45 18.16 -0.85 5.67
CA PHE A 45 17.27 0.10 6.30
C PHE A 45 17.39 0.08 7.84
N GLU A 46 17.38 -1.11 8.45
CA GLU A 46 17.57 -1.29 9.90
C GLU A 46 18.89 -0.67 10.38
N ASP A 47 19.98 -0.87 9.64
CA ASP A 47 21.29 -0.30 9.96
C ASP A 47 21.29 1.22 9.83
N ALA A 48 20.76 1.76 8.73
CA ALA A 48 20.75 3.20 8.47
C ALA A 48 19.91 3.99 9.51
N PHE A 49 18.79 3.43 9.97
CA PHE A 49 17.88 4.07 10.90
C PHE A 49 18.06 3.58 12.35
N ASN A 50 19.03 2.70 12.60
CA ASN A 50 19.29 2.11 13.93
C ASN A 50 18.03 1.54 14.57
N MET A 51 17.24 0.80 13.79
CA MET A 51 16.00 0.18 14.21
C MET A 51 15.98 -1.31 13.92
N THR A 52 15.03 -2.01 14.46
CA THR A 52 14.74 -3.42 14.17
C THR A 52 13.28 -3.54 13.79
N MET A 53 12.97 -4.32 12.75
CA MET A 53 11.60 -4.53 12.32
C MET A 53 10.74 -5.09 13.46
N PRO A 54 9.55 -4.54 13.68
CA PRO A 54 8.64 -5.08 14.69
C PRO A 54 8.36 -6.57 14.43
N PRO A 55 8.42 -7.45 15.45
CA PRO A 55 8.16 -8.88 15.26
C PRO A 55 6.83 -9.18 14.58
N ALA A 56 5.80 -8.36 14.81
CA ALA A 56 4.49 -8.48 14.18
C ALA A 56 4.53 -8.27 12.66
N TRP A 57 5.50 -7.53 12.13
CA TRP A 57 5.61 -7.24 10.71
C TRP A 57 6.25 -8.38 9.91
N ILE A 58 7.09 -9.20 10.57
CA ILE A 58 7.78 -10.35 9.95
C ILE A 58 7.09 -11.69 10.24
N GLN A 59 6.07 -11.70 11.09
CA GLN A 59 5.36 -12.91 11.46
C GLN A 59 4.37 -13.33 10.36
N ASN A 60 4.40 -14.60 9.98
CA ASN A 60 3.42 -15.17 9.06
C ASN A 60 2.01 -15.20 9.68
N TYR A 61 1.00 -15.05 8.82
CA TYR A 61 -0.40 -15.22 9.19
C TYR A 61 -1.16 -15.96 8.07
N PRO A 62 -2.15 -16.81 8.38
CA PRO A 62 -2.90 -17.51 7.35
C PRO A 62 -3.78 -16.56 6.54
N ALA A 63 -4.02 -16.94 5.28
CA ALA A 63 -4.96 -16.21 4.43
C ALA A 63 -6.34 -16.12 5.10
N THR A 64 -6.92 -14.93 5.10
CA THR A 64 -8.22 -14.66 5.73
C THR A 64 -9.18 -14.07 4.70
N GLN A 65 -10.35 -14.65 4.54
CA GLN A 65 -11.42 -14.08 3.73
C GLN A 65 -12.07 -12.91 4.51
N ILE A 66 -11.98 -11.71 3.94
CA ILE A 66 -12.58 -10.51 4.54
C ILE A 66 -14.08 -10.47 4.19
N ILE A 67 -14.40 -10.47 2.90
CA ILE A 67 -15.78 -10.50 2.39
C ILE A 67 -15.78 -10.94 0.92
N GLY A 68 -16.64 -11.88 0.55
CA GLY A 68 -16.81 -12.33 -0.83
C GLY A 68 -15.49 -12.73 -1.48
N ASN A 69 -15.06 -12.00 -2.50
CA ASN A 69 -13.83 -12.23 -3.25
C ASN A 69 -12.63 -11.39 -2.76
N LEU A 70 -12.72 -10.72 -1.61
CA LEU A 70 -11.63 -9.99 -0.97
C LEU A 70 -11.01 -10.84 0.14
N TYR A 71 -9.70 -11.05 0.06
CA TYR A 71 -8.89 -11.78 1.03
C TYR A 71 -7.74 -10.92 1.53
N ASP A 72 -7.34 -11.09 2.79
CA ASP A 72 -6.03 -10.67 3.27
C ASP A 72 -5.09 -11.88 3.20
N VAL A 73 -4.01 -11.74 2.44
CA VAL A 73 -2.98 -12.77 2.23
C VAL A 73 -1.62 -12.34 2.80
N GLY A 74 -1.61 -11.27 3.60
CA GLY A 74 -0.43 -10.68 4.24
C GLY A 74 -0.03 -11.37 5.54
N GLY A 75 0.91 -10.72 6.26
CA GLY A 75 1.47 -11.18 7.54
C GLY A 75 0.57 -10.93 8.75
N TYR A 76 1.17 -11.06 9.95
CA TYR A 76 0.42 -10.88 11.20
C TYR A 76 -0.11 -9.44 11.35
N ASP A 77 0.68 -8.41 11.03
CA ASP A 77 0.22 -7.01 11.08
C ASP A 77 0.19 -6.34 9.70
N LEU A 78 1.12 -6.64 8.80
CA LEU A 78 1.14 -6.05 7.46
C LEU A 78 0.17 -6.76 6.53
N SER A 79 -0.86 -6.05 6.08
CA SER A 79 -1.88 -6.56 5.16
C SER A 79 -1.42 -6.53 3.71
N SER A 80 -1.77 -7.58 2.98
CA SER A 80 -1.71 -7.64 1.52
C SER A 80 -3.07 -8.12 1.03
N PHE A 81 -3.81 -7.28 0.31
CA PHE A 81 -5.19 -7.58 -0.07
C PHE A 81 -5.25 -8.17 -1.47
N LEU A 82 -5.87 -9.34 -1.59
CA LEU A 82 -6.13 -10.01 -2.85
C LEU A 82 -7.62 -9.93 -3.19
N ILE A 83 -7.93 -9.38 -4.36
CA ILE A 83 -9.28 -9.39 -4.91
C ILE A 83 -9.30 -10.33 -6.12
N THR A 84 -10.16 -11.35 -6.07
CA THR A 84 -10.17 -12.42 -7.06
C THR A 84 -11.29 -12.26 -8.08
N SER A 85 -11.02 -12.65 -9.34
CA SER A 85 -12.02 -12.82 -10.40
C SER A 85 -11.60 -13.90 -11.38
N ASP A 86 -12.51 -14.31 -12.27
CA ASP A 86 -12.22 -15.27 -13.34
C ASP A 86 -11.22 -14.71 -14.39
N ALA A 87 -11.09 -13.40 -14.50
CA ALA A 87 -10.14 -12.75 -15.39
C ALA A 87 -8.72 -12.62 -14.80
N GLY A 88 -8.54 -13.00 -13.56
CA GLY A 88 -7.31 -12.86 -12.78
C GLY A 88 -7.53 -12.05 -11.51
N HIS A 89 -6.44 -11.71 -10.81
CA HIS A 89 -6.50 -11.12 -9.48
C HIS A 89 -5.80 -9.77 -9.44
N ILE A 90 -6.25 -8.92 -8.51
CA ILE A 90 -5.57 -7.67 -8.12
C ILE A 90 -4.96 -7.90 -6.75
N LEU A 91 -3.67 -7.59 -6.57
CA LEU A 91 -2.98 -7.59 -5.28
C LEU A 91 -2.65 -6.15 -4.89
N ILE A 92 -3.03 -5.75 -3.69
CA ILE A 92 -2.77 -4.43 -3.10
C ILE A 92 -1.83 -4.61 -1.92
N ASN A 93 -0.67 -3.97 -1.94
CA ASN A 93 0.46 -4.10 -1.02
C ASN A 93 1.13 -5.49 -1.06
N THR A 94 2.41 -5.52 -0.70
CA THR A 94 3.23 -6.74 -0.74
C THR A 94 4.03 -6.98 0.54
N GLY A 95 3.92 -6.09 1.52
CA GLY A 95 4.65 -6.22 2.78
C GLY A 95 6.15 -5.90 2.64
N LEU A 96 6.93 -6.39 3.62
CA LEU A 96 8.40 -6.31 3.67
C LEU A 96 9.07 -7.24 2.65
N GLU A 97 10.36 -7.03 2.43
CA GLU A 97 11.22 -7.96 1.70
C GLU A 97 11.11 -9.38 2.29
N GLY A 98 10.83 -10.36 1.42
CA GLY A 98 10.61 -11.76 1.79
C GLY A 98 9.13 -12.14 1.99
N SER A 99 8.19 -11.20 1.95
CA SER A 99 6.75 -11.47 2.09
C SER A 99 6.16 -12.23 0.90
N ALA A 100 6.78 -12.17 -0.28
CA ALA A 100 6.31 -12.86 -1.49
C ALA A 100 6.13 -14.37 -1.27
N ALA A 101 7.03 -15.01 -0.53
CA ALA A 101 6.94 -16.44 -0.22
C ALA A 101 5.72 -16.77 0.66
N MET A 102 5.41 -15.92 1.63
CA MET A 102 4.22 -16.05 2.48
C MET A 102 2.95 -15.82 1.65
N ILE A 103 2.91 -14.75 0.84
CA ILE A 103 1.78 -14.46 -0.05
C ILE A 103 1.54 -15.66 -0.98
N GLN A 104 2.59 -16.23 -1.59
CA GLN A 104 2.48 -17.42 -2.42
C GLN A 104 1.90 -18.62 -1.67
N SER A 105 2.36 -18.86 -0.43
CA SER A 105 1.83 -19.92 0.43
C SER A 105 0.35 -19.70 0.72
N ASN A 106 -0.04 -18.48 1.05
CA ASN A 106 -1.41 -18.11 1.34
C ASN A 106 -2.33 -18.26 0.10
N LEU A 107 -1.88 -17.81 -1.09
CA LEU A 107 -2.63 -18.06 -2.33
C LEU A 107 -2.81 -19.57 -2.56
N SER A 108 -1.74 -20.36 -2.38
CA SER A 108 -1.78 -21.81 -2.59
C SER A 108 -2.78 -22.48 -1.64
N SER A 109 -2.89 -22.02 -0.39
CA SER A 109 -3.89 -22.54 0.57
C SER A 109 -5.33 -22.27 0.15
N LEU A 110 -5.54 -21.20 -0.63
CA LEU A 110 -6.83 -20.85 -1.24
C LEU A 110 -7.07 -21.56 -2.59
N GLY A 111 -6.11 -22.38 -3.08
CA GLY A 111 -6.16 -23.00 -4.39
C GLY A 111 -5.88 -22.06 -5.56
N LEU A 112 -5.30 -20.87 -5.27
CA LEU A 112 -4.97 -19.84 -6.24
C LEU A 112 -3.47 -19.87 -6.59
N ARG A 113 -3.11 -19.20 -7.70
CA ARG A 113 -1.72 -19.16 -8.17
C ARG A 113 -1.22 -17.73 -8.25
N MET A 114 0.05 -17.49 -7.90
CA MET A 114 0.70 -16.19 -8.09
C MET A 114 0.58 -15.67 -9.53
N THR A 115 0.72 -16.54 -10.52
CA THR A 115 0.64 -16.20 -11.95
C THR A 115 -0.74 -15.68 -12.39
N ASP A 116 -1.77 -15.83 -11.56
CA ASP A 116 -3.10 -15.30 -11.82
C ASP A 116 -3.27 -13.85 -11.35
N ILE A 117 -2.30 -13.29 -10.60
CA ILE A 117 -2.22 -11.86 -10.33
C ILE A 117 -1.90 -11.13 -11.64
N LYS A 118 -2.72 -10.13 -12.00
CA LYS A 118 -2.62 -9.36 -13.25
C LYS A 118 -2.36 -7.89 -13.00
N ILE A 119 -2.76 -7.39 -11.84
CA ILE A 119 -2.55 -6.00 -11.43
C ILE A 119 -1.97 -5.99 -10.03
N LEU A 120 -0.96 -5.14 -9.85
CA LEU A 120 -0.38 -4.76 -8.57
C LEU A 120 -0.75 -3.32 -8.28
N LEU A 121 -1.13 -3.06 -7.05
CA LEU A 121 -1.41 -1.74 -6.49
C LEU A 121 -0.69 -1.59 -5.15
N THR A 122 -0.49 -0.37 -4.71
CA THR A 122 -0.10 -0.07 -3.33
C THR A 122 -0.96 1.04 -2.77
N THR A 123 -1.15 1.05 -1.46
CA THR A 123 -1.83 2.16 -0.77
C THR A 123 -0.89 3.32 -0.51
N GLN A 124 0.42 3.07 -0.49
CA GLN A 124 1.49 4.02 -0.24
C GLN A 124 2.85 3.42 -0.61
N ALA A 125 3.85 4.26 -0.90
CA ALA A 125 5.15 3.82 -1.38
C ALA A 125 6.20 3.57 -0.28
N HIS A 126 5.83 3.32 0.98
CA HIS A 126 6.77 2.93 2.01
C HIS A 126 7.15 1.45 1.92
N PHE A 127 8.36 1.13 2.37
CA PHE A 127 9.00 -0.19 2.25
C PHE A 127 8.20 -1.34 2.89
N ASP A 128 7.48 -1.07 3.96
CA ASP A 128 6.66 -2.05 4.68
C ASP A 128 5.39 -2.47 3.92
N HIS A 129 5.11 -1.82 2.78
CA HIS A 129 3.99 -2.16 1.90
C HIS A 129 4.42 -2.52 0.48
N THR A 130 5.66 -2.21 0.09
CA THR A 130 6.10 -2.23 -1.31
C THR A 130 7.34 -3.06 -1.57
N ALA A 131 8.02 -3.59 -0.52
CA ALA A 131 9.35 -4.14 -0.69
C ALA A 131 9.42 -5.35 -1.64
N ASP A 132 8.38 -6.16 -1.74
CA ASP A 132 8.31 -7.29 -2.65
C ASP A 132 7.55 -7.01 -3.98
N LEU A 133 7.15 -5.76 -4.27
CA LEU A 133 6.50 -5.41 -5.54
C LEU A 133 7.33 -5.81 -6.76
N ALA A 134 8.63 -5.51 -6.74
CA ALA A 134 9.54 -5.85 -7.84
C ALA A 134 9.61 -7.37 -8.07
N LEU A 135 9.75 -8.15 -7.00
CA LEU A 135 9.83 -9.60 -7.06
C LEU A 135 8.51 -10.22 -7.55
N ILE A 136 7.38 -9.79 -6.99
CA ILE A 136 6.07 -10.30 -7.39
C ILE A 136 5.76 -9.91 -8.84
N LYS A 137 6.10 -8.69 -9.27
CA LYS A 137 5.96 -8.26 -10.66
C LYS A 137 6.75 -9.15 -11.62
N GLU A 138 7.98 -9.49 -11.29
CA GLU A 138 8.82 -10.42 -12.09
C GLU A 138 8.21 -11.82 -12.16
N GLN A 139 7.72 -12.34 -11.04
CA GLN A 139 7.16 -13.70 -10.96
C GLN A 139 5.83 -13.85 -11.69
N THR A 140 5.03 -12.76 -11.76
CA THR A 140 3.65 -12.79 -12.26
C THR A 140 3.49 -12.21 -13.66
N GLY A 141 4.37 -11.28 -14.03
CA GLY A 141 4.18 -10.41 -15.20
C GLY A 141 3.01 -9.43 -15.04
N ALA A 142 2.54 -9.20 -13.81
CA ALA A 142 1.47 -8.27 -13.50
C ALA A 142 1.88 -6.82 -13.80
N ARG A 143 0.91 -5.98 -14.15
CA ARG A 143 1.10 -4.55 -14.32
C ARG A 143 1.03 -3.86 -12.96
N LEU A 144 2.00 -3.01 -12.66
CA LEU A 144 1.98 -2.15 -11.48
C LEU A 144 1.37 -0.79 -11.85
N LEU A 145 0.35 -0.40 -11.11
CA LEU A 145 -0.28 0.91 -11.21
C LEU A 145 -0.08 1.67 -9.91
N ALA A 146 0.27 2.94 -10.00
CA ALA A 146 0.46 3.82 -8.85
C ALA A 146 0.05 5.26 -9.20
N THR A 147 -0.10 6.12 -8.19
CA THR A 147 -0.26 7.55 -8.39
C THR A 147 1.03 8.16 -8.97
N GLU A 148 0.94 9.33 -9.60
CA GLU A 148 2.11 9.97 -10.23
C GLU A 148 3.22 10.25 -9.19
N THR A 149 2.85 10.62 -7.96
CA THR A 149 3.82 10.96 -6.92
C THR A 149 4.47 9.70 -6.36
N ASP A 150 3.69 8.68 -5.95
CA ASP A 150 4.26 7.43 -5.44
C ASP A 150 5.05 6.67 -6.52
N LYS A 151 4.75 6.87 -7.81
CA LYS A 151 5.56 6.32 -8.91
C LYS A 151 7.04 6.68 -8.77
N SER A 152 7.37 7.94 -8.48
CA SER A 152 8.77 8.37 -8.35
C SER A 152 9.49 7.63 -7.21
N PHE A 153 8.83 7.44 -6.07
CA PHE A 153 9.37 6.69 -4.94
C PHE A 153 9.52 5.19 -5.25
N LEU A 154 8.56 4.59 -5.96
CA LEU A 154 8.63 3.20 -6.37
C LEU A 154 9.77 2.95 -7.37
N GLU A 155 9.98 3.86 -8.32
CA GLU A 155 10.99 3.73 -9.37
C GLU A 155 12.41 4.01 -8.87
N ASP A 156 12.59 4.73 -7.75
CA ASP A 156 13.90 4.93 -7.12
C ASP A 156 14.14 4.11 -5.86
N GLY A 157 13.19 3.23 -5.49
CA GLY A 157 13.32 2.36 -4.33
C GLY A 157 13.19 3.07 -2.98
N GLY A 158 12.48 4.18 -2.93
CA GLY A 158 12.30 5.00 -1.73
C GLY A 158 13.44 5.99 -1.46
N LEU A 159 14.41 6.09 -2.38
CA LEU A 159 15.59 6.97 -2.20
C LEU A 159 15.19 8.44 -2.01
N SER A 160 14.18 8.91 -2.72
CA SER A 160 13.67 10.30 -2.65
C SER A 160 12.57 10.52 -1.62
N ASP A 161 12.23 9.53 -0.80
CA ASP A 161 11.23 9.70 0.26
C ASP A 161 11.64 10.86 1.20
N PRO A 162 10.75 11.82 1.48
CA PRO A 162 11.11 13.01 2.24
C PRO A 162 11.34 12.75 3.75
N LEU A 163 10.88 11.60 4.27
CA LEU A 163 11.02 11.24 5.68
C LEU A 163 12.15 10.21 5.90
N ILE A 164 12.12 9.13 5.13
CA ILE A 164 12.98 7.97 5.31
C ILE A 164 13.91 7.71 4.11
N GLY A 165 14.03 8.67 3.21
CA GLY A 165 14.89 8.58 2.04
C GLY A 165 16.38 8.70 2.34
N GLY A 166 17.19 8.85 1.28
CA GLY A 166 18.64 8.89 1.36
C GLY A 166 19.30 7.51 1.18
N ILE A 167 18.52 6.44 1.27
CA ILE A 167 18.90 5.07 0.90
C ILE A 167 17.77 4.41 0.12
N GLU A 168 18.09 3.39 -0.69
CA GLU A 168 17.04 2.52 -1.24
C GLU A 168 16.56 1.59 -0.12
N SER A 169 15.30 1.74 0.27
CA SER A 169 14.64 0.95 1.32
C SER A 169 13.96 -0.30 0.80
N PHE A 170 13.81 -0.40 -0.53
CA PHE A 170 13.32 -1.58 -1.24
C PHE A 170 13.87 -1.60 -2.68
N ARG A 171 13.67 -2.72 -3.38
CA ARG A 171 14.11 -2.88 -4.76
C ARG A 171 13.30 -1.97 -5.69
N PRO A 172 13.93 -1.05 -6.45
CA PRO A 172 13.24 -0.21 -7.44
C PRO A 172 12.36 -1.02 -8.39
N VAL A 173 11.16 -0.49 -8.68
CA VAL A 173 10.20 -1.17 -9.55
C VAL A 173 9.56 -0.18 -10.52
N THR A 174 9.57 -0.50 -11.82
CA THR A 174 8.92 0.33 -12.84
C THR A 174 7.41 0.30 -12.72
N VAL A 175 6.77 1.46 -12.69
CA VAL A 175 5.31 1.62 -12.75
C VAL A 175 4.87 1.62 -14.21
N ASP A 176 3.91 0.76 -14.56
CA ASP A 176 3.43 0.60 -15.93
C ASP A 176 2.40 1.65 -16.33
N ASP A 177 1.54 2.04 -15.39
CA ASP A 177 0.50 3.05 -15.62
C ASP A 177 0.29 3.92 -14.39
N VAL A 178 -0.06 5.18 -14.65
CA VAL A 178 -0.43 6.14 -13.61
C VAL A 178 -1.93 6.16 -13.44
N ILE A 179 -2.36 6.14 -12.17
CA ILE A 179 -3.75 6.31 -11.74
C ILE A 179 -3.91 7.60 -10.95
N ALA A 180 -5.11 8.17 -10.98
CA ALA A 180 -5.44 9.43 -10.30
C ALA A 180 -6.78 9.33 -9.57
N ASP A 181 -7.07 10.34 -8.76
CA ASP A 181 -8.34 10.44 -8.01
C ASP A 181 -9.55 10.30 -8.92
N GLY A 182 -10.44 9.39 -8.56
CA GLY A 182 -11.67 9.07 -9.27
C GLY A 182 -11.52 8.13 -10.47
N ASP A 183 -10.31 7.71 -10.83
CA ASP A 183 -10.10 6.64 -11.82
C ASP A 183 -10.69 5.33 -11.32
N VAL A 184 -10.95 4.41 -12.25
CA VAL A 184 -11.44 3.07 -11.93
C VAL A 184 -10.48 2.04 -12.52
N VAL A 185 -9.88 1.22 -11.65
CA VAL A 185 -9.09 0.05 -12.04
C VAL A 185 -10.05 -1.11 -12.26
N GLU A 186 -10.01 -1.69 -13.45
CA GLU A 186 -10.93 -2.77 -13.86
C GLU A 186 -10.18 -4.05 -14.23
N LEU A 187 -10.64 -5.19 -13.71
CA LEU A 187 -10.18 -6.53 -14.12
C LEU A 187 -11.34 -7.52 -14.02
N GLY A 188 -11.86 -7.95 -15.17
CA GLY A 188 -13.07 -8.78 -15.19
C GLY A 188 -14.27 -8.03 -14.59
N ASP A 189 -14.81 -8.58 -13.52
CA ASP A 189 -15.90 -7.99 -12.72
C ASP A 189 -15.41 -7.09 -11.56
N ILE A 190 -14.11 -7.09 -11.28
CA ILE A 190 -13.53 -6.20 -10.26
C ILE A 190 -13.53 -4.76 -10.78
N ARG A 191 -14.00 -3.83 -9.93
CA ARG A 191 -13.99 -2.40 -10.17
C ARG A 191 -13.55 -1.67 -8.91
N LEU A 192 -12.34 -1.12 -8.92
CA LEU A 192 -11.77 -0.36 -7.81
C LEU A 192 -11.74 1.13 -8.16
N ARG A 193 -12.50 1.94 -7.47
CA ARG A 193 -12.39 3.39 -7.58
C ARG A 193 -11.20 3.87 -6.76
N VAL A 194 -10.30 4.58 -7.41
CA VAL A 194 -9.13 5.21 -6.78
C VAL A 194 -9.57 6.47 -6.04
N LEU A 195 -9.09 6.64 -4.83
CA LEU A 195 -9.25 7.83 -4.00
C LEU A 195 -7.86 8.27 -3.54
N GLU A 196 -7.38 9.40 -4.02
CA GLU A 196 -6.14 9.95 -3.50
C GLU A 196 -6.34 10.47 -2.08
N HIS A 197 -5.57 9.93 -1.16
CA HIS A 197 -5.53 10.30 0.25
C HIS A 197 -4.09 10.66 0.67
N PRO A 198 -3.53 11.77 0.11
CA PRO A 198 -2.16 12.17 0.38
C PRO A 198 -1.96 12.64 1.82
N GLY A 199 -0.71 12.72 2.25
CA GLY A 199 -0.28 13.16 3.58
C GLY A 199 0.63 12.19 4.27
N HIS A 200 0.25 10.91 4.35
CA HIS A 200 1.13 9.86 4.88
C HIS A 200 2.33 9.63 3.93
N THR A 201 2.09 9.42 2.64
CA THR A 201 2.97 9.77 1.53
C THR A 201 2.27 10.79 0.63
N GLU A 202 3.01 11.49 -0.22
CA GLU A 202 2.45 12.47 -1.16
C GLU A 202 1.49 11.81 -2.17
N GLY A 203 1.69 10.52 -2.49
CA GLY A 203 0.92 9.76 -3.47
C GLY A 203 -0.02 8.72 -2.88
N SER A 204 -0.21 8.70 -1.55
CA SER A 204 -1.08 7.72 -0.90
C SER A 204 -2.46 7.63 -1.53
N ALA A 205 -2.96 6.40 -1.71
CA ALA A 205 -4.25 6.11 -2.31
C ALA A 205 -5.04 5.06 -1.51
N SER A 206 -6.36 5.17 -1.59
CA SER A 206 -7.32 4.17 -1.10
C SER A 206 -8.14 3.64 -2.27
N TYR A 207 -8.73 2.47 -2.09
CA TYR A 207 -9.48 1.78 -3.14
C TYR A 207 -10.87 1.42 -2.63
N ALA A 208 -11.91 1.96 -3.27
CA ALA A 208 -13.29 1.71 -2.94
C ALA A 208 -13.95 0.78 -3.97
N THR A 209 -14.70 -0.19 -3.49
CA THR A 209 -15.45 -1.13 -4.32
C THR A 209 -16.75 -1.52 -3.65
N THR A 210 -17.65 -2.16 -4.40
CA THR A 210 -18.85 -2.81 -3.86
C THR A 210 -18.70 -4.31 -4.09
N ILE A 211 -18.88 -5.11 -3.04
CA ILE A 211 -18.82 -6.58 -3.08
C ILE A 211 -20.19 -7.14 -2.77
N ILE A 212 -20.63 -8.11 -3.56
CA ILE A 212 -21.88 -8.82 -3.33
C ILE A 212 -21.57 -10.16 -2.66
N GLU A 213 -22.13 -10.37 -1.47
CA GLU A 213 -21.98 -11.60 -0.71
C GLU A 213 -23.36 -12.11 -0.27
N SER A 214 -23.68 -13.36 -0.67
CA SER A 214 -24.97 -14.00 -0.32
C SER A 214 -26.21 -13.14 -0.65
N GLY A 215 -26.14 -12.37 -1.76
CA GLY A 215 -27.21 -11.51 -2.25
C GLY A 215 -27.29 -10.13 -1.55
N ASN A 216 -26.40 -9.84 -0.62
CA ASN A 216 -26.26 -8.52 0.00
C ASN A 216 -25.11 -7.75 -0.65
N SER A 217 -25.27 -6.44 -0.75
CA SER A 217 -24.24 -5.52 -1.25
C SER A 217 -23.53 -4.86 -0.09
N TYR A 218 -22.19 -4.83 -0.13
CA TYR A 218 -21.35 -4.19 0.88
C TYR A 218 -20.43 -3.17 0.19
N ASP A 219 -20.43 -1.95 0.70
CA ASP A 219 -19.46 -0.93 0.31
C ASP A 219 -18.16 -1.18 1.07
N VAL A 220 -17.09 -1.48 0.35
CA VAL A 220 -15.80 -1.91 0.88
C VAL A 220 -14.73 -0.87 0.56
N LEU A 221 -13.91 -0.54 1.54
CA LEU A 221 -12.82 0.41 1.41
C LEU A 221 -11.50 -0.21 1.90
N VAL A 222 -10.53 -0.36 1.00
CA VAL A 222 -9.12 -0.54 1.37
C VAL A 222 -8.55 0.85 1.55
N VAL A 223 -8.39 1.29 2.79
CA VAL A 223 -8.06 2.67 3.11
C VAL A 223 -6.59 2.84 3.49
N ASN A 224 -5.96 3.86 2.91
CA ASN A 224 -4.77 4.46 3.50
C ASN A 224 -5.23 5.50 4.52
N MET A 225 -5.12 5.16 5.81
CA MET A 225 -5.46 6.08 6.89
C MET A 225 -4.43 7.20 6.95
N ALA A 226 -4.89 8.40 7.31
CA ALA A 226 -4.07 9.60 7.43
C ALA A 226 -3.18 9.56 8.69
N TYR A 227 -2.36 8.52 8.82
CA TYR A 227 -1.42 8.34 9.92
C TYR A 227 -0.22 9.27 9.77
N ILE A 228 0.23 9.87 10.87
CA ILE A 228 1.43 10.71 10.91
C ILE A 228 2.54 9.93 11.57
N ASN A 229 3.60 9.63 10.82
CA ASN A 229 4.77 8.94 11.33
C ASN A 229 5.55 9.81 12.33
N GLU A 230 6.26 9.15 13.23
CA GLU A 230 7.24 9.83 14.10
C GLU A 230 8.27 10.55 13.22
N GLY A 231 8.67 11.76 13.63
CA GLY A 231 9.62 12.60 12.88
C GLY A 231 8.98 13.47 11.78
N VAL A 232 7.73 13.22 11.38
CA VAL A 232 7.03 14.08 10.43
C VAL A 232 6.71 15.43 11.05
N ASN A 233 7.02 16.51 10.32
CA ASN A 233 6.58 17.87 10.59
C ASN A 233 5.52 18.29 9.57
N VAL A 234 4.42 18.88 10.04
CA VAL A 234 3.28 19.25 9.19
C VAL A 234 3.11 20.76 9.00
N ALA A 235 3.44 21.59 10.00
CA ALA A 235 3.22 23.03 9.97
C ALA A 235 4.53 23.83 9.96
N ILE A 236 5.52 23.43 10.78
CA ILE A 236 6.78 24.13 10.94
C ILE A 236 7.92 23.31 10.34
N LYS A 237 8.59 23.87 9.30
CA LYS A 237 9.58 23.14 8.51
C LYS A 237 9.02 21.80 8.04
N PRO A 238 7.92 21.82 7.26
CA PRO A 238 7.19 20.62 6.89
C PRO A 238 8.11 19.61 6.20
N THR A 239 7.86 18.33 6.44
CA THR A 239 8.64 17.20 5.86
C THR A 239 8.67 17.28 4.35
N TYR A 240 7.53 17.65 3.72
CA TYR A 240 7.48 18.07 2.32
C TYR A 240 6.53 19.26 2.14
N HIS A 241 6.69 19.97 1.02
CA HIS A 241 5.90 21.15 0.74
C HIS A 241 4.43 20.78 0.46
N GLY A 242 3.50 21.28 1.26
CA GLY A 242 2.06 21.04 1.09
C GLY A 242 1.47 19.97 2.00
N ILE A 243 2.27 19.25 2.78
CA ILE A 243 1.82 18.13 3.63
C ILE A 243 0.58 18.44 4.48
N ALA A 244 0.48 19.64 5.06
CA ALA A 244 -0.69 20.02 5.85
C ALA A 244 -1.96 20.06 4.99
N ALA A 245 -1.89 20.65 3.79
CA ALA A 245 -3.01 20.71 2.86
C ALA A 245 -3.41 19.32 2.34
N ASP A 246 -2.44 18.42 2.18
CA ASP A 246 -2.67 17.04 1.80
C ASP A 246 -3.42 16.26 2.88
N PHE A 247 -3.01 16.38 4.14
CA PHE A 247 -3.77 15.81 5.25
C PHE A 247 -5.19 16.38 5.34
N GLU A 248 -5.36 17.71 5.18
CA GLU A 248 -6.68 18.35 5.18
C GLU A 248 -7.57 17.81 4.04
N LYS A 249 -7.03 17.68 2.81
CA LYS A 249 -7.71 17.08 1.65
C LYS A 249 -8.16 15.65 1.97
N THR A 250 -7.27 14.87 2.58
CA THR A 250 -7.54 13.48 2.96
C THR A 250 -8.65 13.38 3.99
N PHE A 251 -8.61 14.14 5.08
CA PHE A 251 -9.68 14.14 6.07
C PHE A 251 -11.01 14.63 5.50
N GLU A 252 -11.00 15.65 4.63
CA GLU A 252 -12.21 16.11 3.95
C GLU A 252 -12.82 15.01 3.08
N SER A 253 -12.01 14.22 2.38
CA SER A 253 -12.45 13.08 1.58
C SER A 253 -12.95 11.94 2.47
N GLN A 254 -12.16 11.50 3.44
CA GLN A 254 -12.47 10.35 4.30
C GLN A 254 -13.74 10.56 5.13
N ARG A 255 -14.00 11.78 5.63
CA ARG A 255 -15.27 12.09 6.34
C ARG A 255 -16.53 11.96 5.50
N LYS A 256 -16.43 11.98 4.17
CA LYS A 256 -17.57 11.83 3.26
C LYS A 256 -17.87 10.38 2.90
N LEU A 257 -16.98 9.46 3.28
CA LEU A 257 -17.14 8.03 3.03
C LEU A 257 -17.87 7.36 4.19
N SER A 258 -18.63 6.33 3.87
CA SER A 258 -19.35 5.52 4.85
C SER A 258 -19.32 4.05 4.42
N PRO A 259 -18.14 3.40 4.42
CA PRO A 259 -18.05 2.01 4.05
C PRO A 259 -18.74 1.12 5.09
N ASP A 260 -19.30 0.01 4.62
CA ASP A 260 -19.80 -1.07 5.49
C ASP A 260 -18.62 -1.84 6.09
N ILE A 261 -17.59 -2.07 5.27
CA ILE A 261 -16.36 -2.77 5.62
C ILE A 261 -15.18 -1.90 5.24
N TRP A 262 -14.27 -1.71 6.17
CA TRP A 262 -13.01 -1.04 5.90
C TRP A 262 -11.84 -1.85 6.44
N VAL A 263 -10.76 -1.85 5.68
CA VAL A 263 -9.49 -2.50 6.00
C VAL A 263 -8.34 -1.56 5.67
N SER A 264 -7.23 -1.70 6.36
CA SER A 264 -6.07 -0.82 6.21
C SER A 264 -4.78 -1.64 6.11
N SER A 265 -3.69 -0.99 5.74
CA SER A 265 -2.39 -1.60 5.48
C SER A 265 -1.78 -2.29 6.70
N HIS A 266 -2.16 -1.88 7.92
CA HIS A 266 -1.83 -2.55 9.18
C HIS A 266 -3.08 -3.15 9.81
N LYS A 267 -3.03 -4.45 10.16
CA LYS A 267 -4.15 -5.17 10.81
C LYS A 267 -4.53 -4.57 12.16
N SER A 268 -3.55 -4.06 12.89
CA SER A 268 -3.74 -3.32 14.15
C SER A 268 -4.57 -2.06 13.97
N ALA A 269 -4.50 -1.39 12.81
CA ALA A 269 -5.21 -0.13 12.56
C ALA A 269 -6.74 -0.29 12.48
N TYR A 270 -7.25 -1.48 12.13
CA TYR A 270 -8.69 -1.73 11.99
C TYR A 270 -9.22 -2.86 12.90
N GLY A 271 -8.45 -3.24 13.91
CA GLY A 271 -8.87 -4.24 14.90
C GLY A 271 -9.08 -5.63 14.29
N PHE A 272 -8.20 -6.03 13.36
CA PHE A 272 -8.33 -7.33 12.67
C PHE A 272 -8.39 -8.49 13.65
N HIS A 273 -7.46 -8.56 14.61
CA HIS A 273 -7.33 -9.69 15.55
C HIS A 273 -8.44 -9.75 16.60
N GLU A 274 -9.11 -8.61 16.84
CA GLU A 274 -10.32 -8.55 17.67
C GLU A 274 -11.57 -9.01 16.90
N LYS A 275 -11.56 -8.81 15.57
CA LYS A 275 -12.68 -9.17 14.69
C LYS A 275 -12.61 -10.59 14.17
N HIS A 276 -11.40 -11.18 14.09
CA HIS A 276 -11.17 -12.51 13.52
C HIS A 276 -10.02 -13.24 14.20
N ALA A 277 -10.29 -14.40 14.76
CA ALA A 277 -9.27 -15.33 15.27
C ALA A 277 -8.76 -16.26 14.16
N PRO A 278 -7.49 -16.77 14.20
CA PRO A 278 -6.90 -17.57 13.14
C PRO A 278 -7.70 -18.81 12.72
N ASP A 279 -8.40 -19.44 13.68
CA ASP A 279 -9.19 -20.66 13.44
C ASP A 279 -10.69 -20.40 13.32
N GLN A 280 -11.09 -19.14 13.25
CA GLN A 280 -12.49 -18.76 13.13
C GLN A 280 -13.00 -19.08 11.72
N ALA A 281 -14.19 -19.69 11.65
CA ALA A 281 -14.88 -19.88 10.38
C ALA A 281 -15.24 -18.52 9.75
N TYR A 282 -15.26 -18.48 8.42
CA TYR A 282 -15.67 -17.28 7.70
C TYR A 282 -17.06 -16.80 8.15
N ASP A 283 -17.13 -15.53 8.50
CA ASP A 283 -18.35 -14.79 8.78
C ASP A 283 -18.34 -13.49 7.94
N PRO A 284 -19.27 -13.32 7.00
CA PRO A 284 -19.32 -12.13 6.15
C PRO A 284 -19.57 -10.83 6.93
N ARG A 285 -19.89 -10.91 8.22
CA ARG A 285 -20.11 -9.75 9.09
C ARG A 285 -18.95 -9.47 10.05
N ALA A 286 -17.93 -10.32 10.09
CA ALA A 286 -16.80 -10.16 10.99
C ALA A 286 -16.13 -8.78 10.90
N PHE A 287 -16.01 -8.26 9.69
CA PHE A 287 -15.39 -6.96 9.40
C PHE A 287 -16.39 -5.82 9.14
N TYR A 288 -17.69 -6.04 9.38
CA TYR A 288 -18.72 -5.01 9.26
C TYR A 288 -18.57 -4.00 10.41
N ASP A 289 -18.02 -2.80 10.12
CA ASP A 289 -17.66 -1.84 11.16
C ASP A 289 -17.70 -0.38 10.65
N PRO A 290 -18.83 0.12 10.22
CA PRO A 290 -18.93 1.51 9.76
C PRO A 290 -18.66 2.53 10.87
N ALA A 291 -18.98 2.20 12.13
CA ALA A 291 -18.75 3.08 13.27
C ALA A 291 -17.24 3.19 13.60
N GLY A 292 -16.51 2.08 13.53
CA GLY A 292 -15.05 2.06 13.71
C GLY A 292 -14.33 2.88 12.66
N TYR A 293 -14.81 2.88 11.41
CA TYR A 293 -14.27 3.75 10.36
C TYR A 293 -14.35 5.25 10.74
N ILE A 294 -15.55 5.68 11.14
CA ILE A 294 -15.79 7.09 11.52
C ILE A 294 -14.89 7.49 12.69
N GLU A 295 -14.77 6.62 13.68
CA GLU A 295 -13.93 6.88 14.86
C GLU A 295 -12.45 6.91 14.51
N ALA A 296 -11.97 6.02 13.64
CA ALA A 296 -10.58 6.00 13.16
C ALA A 296 -10.24 7.31 12.42
N VAL A 297 -11.09 7.75 11.50
CA VAL A 297 -10.90 9.04 10.80
C VAL A 297 -10.83 10.20 11.79
N ARG A 298 -11.77 10.24 12.74
CA ARG A 298 -11.79 11.29 13.78
C ARG A 298 -10.53 11.29 14.63
N LEU A 299 -10.04 10.13 15.03
CA LEU A 299 -8.84 10.00 15.86
C LEU A 299 -7.60 10.54 15.11
N HIS A 300 -7.43 10.15 13.85
CA HIS A 300 -6.30 10.65 13.05
C HIS A 300 -6.38 12.15 12.77
N GLU A 301 -7.58 12.68 12.53
CA GLU A 301 -7.76 14.14 12.39
C GLU A 301 -7.42 14.91 13.67
N VAL A 302 -7.82 14.41 14.83
CA VAL A 302 -7.45 15.01 16.12
C VAL A 302 -5.94 14.94 16.34
N THR A 303 -5.30 13.82 15.97
CA THR A 303 -3.84 13.68 16.04
C THR A 303 -3.14 14.72 15.15
N PHE A 304 -3.63 14.92 13.93
CA PHE A 304 -3.12 15.97 13.03
C PHE A 304 -3.26 17.37 13.61
N ILE A 305 -4.43 17.72 14.15
CA ILE A 305 -4.68 19.03 14.76
C ILE A 305 -3.73 19.25 15.96
N ASN A 306 -3.55 18.26 16.82
CA ASN A 306 -2.63 18.33 17.94
C ASN A 306 -1.19 18.51 17.47
N LYS A 307 -0.76 17.78 16.44
CA LYS A 307 0.59 17.91 15.86
C LYS A 307 0.84 19.32 15.33
N VAL A 308 -0.10 19.91 14.60
CA VAL A 308 0.00 21.30 14.12
C VAL A 308 0.11 22.27 15.31
N TYR A 309 -0.70 22.08 16.34
CA TYR A 309 -0.71 22.93 17.53
C TYR A 309 0.62 22.85 18.28
N ASP A 310 1.14 21.66 18.51
CA ASP A 310 2.40 21.44 19.22
C ASP A 310 3.58 22.11 18.51
N GLU A 311 3.69 21.93 17.16
CA GLU A 311 4.73 22.59 16.37
C GLU A 311 4.66 24.12 16.43
N LEU A 312 3.45 24.68 16.45
CA LEU A 312 3.27 26.13 16.59
C LEU A 312 3.67 26.64 17.96
N LEU A 313 3.35 25.92 19.04
CA LEU A 313 3.76 26.25 20.41
C LEU A 313 5.28 26.22 20.55
N GLU A 314 5.95 25.17 20.10
CA GLU A 314 7.40 25.04 20.12
C GLU A 314 8.08 26.24 19.44
N LYS A 315 7.57 26.66 18.26
CA LYS A 315 8.08 27.83 17.55
C LYS A 315 7.92 29.14 18.36
N ILE A 316 6.80 29.32 19.05
CA ILE A 316 6.55 30.50 19.86
C ILE A 316 7.53 30.54 21.05
N GLU A 317 7.75 29.41 21.71
CA GLU A 317 8.69 29.30 22.83
C GLU A 317 10.13 29.63 22.43
N ASP A 318 10.57 29.07 21.26
CA ASP A 318 11.92 29.30 20.74
C ASP A 318 12.14 30.77 20.37
N ASN A 319 11.17 31.43 19.77
CA ASN A 319 11.22 32.88 19.51
C ASN A 319 11.27 33.69 20.80
N GLY A 320 10.55 33.29 21.85
CA GLY A 320 10.58 33.91 23.16
C GLY A 320 11.96 33.83 23.82
N LYS A 321 12.60 32.65 23.77
CA LYS A 321 13.96 32.43 24.29
C LYS A 321 15.01 33.25 23.52
N ALA A 322 14.89 33.31 22.18
CA ALA A 322 15.80 34.12 21.36
C ALA A 322 15.68 35.62 21.63
N GLY A 323 14.47 36.12 21.84
CA GLY A 323 14.20 37.52 22.20
C GLY A 323 14.77 37.90 23.57
N ALA A 324 14.66 37.02 24.58
CA ALA A 324 15.19 37.23 25.92
C ALA A 324 16.74 37.30 25.94
N ASN A 325 17.43 36.49 25.14
CA ASN A 325 18.89 36.50 25.02
C ASN A 325 19.45 37.75 24.30
N ASN A 326 18.68 38.35 23.40
CA ASN A 326 19.11 39.57 22.70
C ASN A 326 18.84 40.88 23.49
N GLY A 327 17.98 40.82 24.51
CA GLY A 327 17.71 41.99 25.40
C GLY A 327 18.66 42.12 26.59
N ALA A 328 19.57 41.15 26.79
CA ALA A 328 20.50 41.12 27.92
C ALA A 328 21.93 41.57 27.56
N LYS A 329 22.15 42.19 26.40
CA LYS A 329 23.35 42.85 25.96
C LYS A 329 23.09 44.34 25.90
#